data_0071decfc23ab132654a1fb70b9982b1
#
_entry.id   0071decfc23ab132654a1fb70b9982b1
#
_cell.length_a   1.000
_cell.length_b   1.000
_cell.length_c   1.000
_cell.angle_alpha   90.00
_cell.angle_beta   90.00
_cell.angle_gamma   90.00
#
_symmetry.space_group_name_H-M   'P 1'
#
loop_
_entity.id
_entity.type
_entity.pdbx_description
1 polymer ?
#
loop_
_entity_poly.entity_id
_entity_poly.type
_entity_poly.pdbx_seq_one_letter_code
_entity_poly.pdbx_strand_id
1 'polypeptide(L)'
;MIRDFWVKNYLSIRDKQELSFVAKGPSSELVTEVADGVFLYKLGILYGSNASGKSNMLIAMNEVFRLLVMPKSDATVEIGGCIPFVLTKDEPTEMHVSFYADGTRYDYDVTFNGKHILSEALYYYPNKSKSLFYERSFAGENVQADIKFGASLKLQVKTQESIRENTLNNHSVLSVCRKAALKEDIAPFNTLHAWIMSNYHDVDGDVEKGLVEILKDAYSNPKKRKFYNTMLQKADLNILEYRPVVEDRIVPNDFRERIQKENIPEEMKDVLLKPTTDSITFLNHSDNGDFDIPLRWQSKGTQKYIRILDALYDLITSPHVYYLDELGEDLHNDLLYYYLNVFIFNSDKSQLVITSQETTLLSQDMINENRGVVWFVEKNKETASSEYARGDSFGLHKNLSLYNSYRIGRLGAKPELGSIFINLED
;
A
#
# COMPACT_ATOMS: atom_id res chain seq x y z
N MET A 1 10.52 -6.76 -1.11
CA MET A 1 9.55 -6.91 -2.24
C MET A 1 8.66 -8.11 -2.02
N ILE A 2 7.39 -8.01 -2.36
CA ILE A 2 6.43 -9.12 -2.33
C ILE A 2 6.69 -10.03 -3.53
N ARG A 3 6.76 -11.33 -3.27
CA ARG A 3 6.87 -12.38 -4.30
C ARG A 3 5.49 -12.88 -4.69
N ASP A 4 4.72 -13.34 -3.70
CA ASP A 4 3.37 -13.88 -3.88
C ASP A 4 2.49 -13.42 -2.71
N PHE A 5 1.23 -13.16 -3.00
CA PHE A 5 0.19 -12.87 -2.01
C PHE A 5 -1.09 -13.58 -2.39
N TRP A 6 -1.78 -14.17 -1.44
CA TRP A 6 -3.15 -14.63 -1.65
C TRP A 6 -4.04 -14.38 -0.44
N VAL A 7 -5.32 -14.25 -0.71
CA VAL A 7 -6.35 -14.01 0.30
C VAL A 7 -7.62 -14.79 -0.03
N LYS A 8 -8.34 -15.22 1.00
CA LYS A 8 -9.65 -15.88 0.91
C LYS A 8 -10.56 -15.34 2.00
N ASN A 9 -11.84 -15.19 1.68
CA ASN A 9 -12.89 -14.70 2.56
C ASN A 9 -12.57 -13.34 3.18
N TYR A 10 -12.41 -12.32 2.32
CA TYR A 10 -12.09 -10.96 2.75
C TYR A 10 -12.73 -9.91 1.85
N LEU A 11 -13.47 -8.95 2.43
CA LEU A 11 -14.19 -7.89 1.70
C LEU A 11 -15.04 -8.45 0.53
N SER A 12 -14.71 -8.13 -0.71
CA SER A 12 -15.38 -8.66 -1.90
C SER A 12 -14.81 -9.99 -2.41
N ILE A 13 -13.81 -10.53 -1.76
CA ILE A 13 -13.11 -11.77 -2.16
C ILE A 13 -13.65 -12.94 -1.35
N ARG A 14 -14.42 -13.83 -1.99
CA ARG A 14 -14.95 -15.05 -1.37
C ARG A 14 -13.94 -16.20 -1.43
N ASP A 15 -13.61 -16.58 -2.64
CA ASP A 15 -12.70 -17.68 -2.91
C ASP A 15 -11.25 -17.18 -2.99
N LYS A 16 -10.30 -18.09 -2.84
CA LYS A 16 -8.87 -17.75 -2.89
C LYS A 16 -8.51 -17.03 -4.18
N GLN A 17 -7.94 -15.83 -4.03
CA GLN A 17 -7.37 -15.03 -5.11
C GLN A 17 -5.89 -14.77 -4.85
N GLU A 18 -5.09 -14.86 -5.90
CA GLU A 18 -3.63 -14.82 -5.81
C GLU A 18 -3.03 -13.77 -6.76
N LEU A 19 -2.05 -13.03 -6.25
CA LEU A 19 -1.16 -12.17 -7.04
C LEU A 19 0.26 -12.72 -6.93
N SER A 20 0.89 -13.01 -8.07
CA SER A 20 2.29 -13.42 -8.14
C SER A 20 3.11 -12.43 -8.95
N PHE A 21 4.11 -11.83 -8.32
CA PHE A 21 5.02 -10.88 -8.95
C PHE A 21 6.26 -11.54 -9.56
N VAL A 22 6.29 -12.88 -9.62
CA VAL A 22 7.41 -13.62 -10.19
C VAL A 22 7.50 -13.37 -11.69
N ALA A 23 8.68 -12.94 -12.15
CA ALA A 23 9.05 -12.78 -13.55
C ALA A 23 9.86 -14.00 -14.05
N LYS A 24 9.80 -14.26 -15.36
CA LYS A 24 10.50 -15.40 -15.97
C LYS A 24 12.01 -15.23 -16.14
N GLY A 25 12.51 -14.01 -15.90
CA GLY A 25 13.94 -13.67 -16.06
C GLY A 25 14.13 -12.16 -16.21
N PRO A 26 15.34 -11.66 -16.37
CA PRO A 26 15.66 -10.23 -16.47
C PRO A 26 15.28 -9.69 -17.86
N SER A 27 13.97 -9.60 -18.13
CA SER A 27 13.45 -9.30 -19.47
C SER A 27 13.30 -7.81 -19.75
N SER A 28 13.29 -6.96 -18.74
CA SER A 28 13.05 -5.51 -18.90
C SER A 28 13.38 -4.74 -17.62
N GLU A 29 13.34 -3.39 -17.72
CA GLU A 29 13.47 -2.47 -16.58
C GLU A 29 12.36 -2.63 -15.51
N LEU A 30 11.26 -3.32 -15.84
CA LEU A 30 10.21 -3.67 -14.89
C LEU A 30 10.59 -4.80 -13.93
N VAL A 31 11.72 -5.47 -14.17
CA VAL A 31 12.13 -6.66 -13.43
C VAL A 31 13.42 -6.38 -12.67
N THR A 32 13.48 -6.85 -11.43
CA THR A 32 14.72 -6.82 -10.63
C THR A 32 15.03 -8.19 -10.05
N GLU A 33 16.32 -8.47 -9.87
CA GLU A 33 16.79 -9.66 -9.17
C GLU A 33 16.83 -9.38 -7.66
N VAL A 34 16.02 -10.10 -6.90
CA VAL A 34 15.91 -9.93 -5.43
C VAL A 34 16.78 -10.91 -4.65
N ALA A 35 17.10 -12.04 -5.26
CA ALA A 35 18.01 -13.07 -4.77
C ALA A 35 18.52 -13.86 -5.98
N ASP A 36 19.64 -14.58 -5.82
CA ASP A 36 20.30 -15.36 -6.88
C ASP A 36 19.31 -16.20 -7.70
N GLY A 37 19.09 -15.80 -8.95
CA GLY A 37 18.19 -16.42 -9.91
C GLY A 37 16.71 -16.17 -9.66
N VAL A 38 16.32 -15.25 -8.77
CA VAL A 38 14.94 -14.91 -8.49
C VAL A 38 14.61 -13.50 -8.97
N PHE A 39 13.72 -13.41 -9.93
CA PHE A 39 13.33 -12.17 -10.59
C PHE A 39 11.89 -11.80 -10.23
N LEU A 40 11.67 -10.56 -9.79
CA LEU A 40 10.35 -10.04 -9.46
C LEU A 40 10.03 -8.79 -10.28
N TYR A 41 8.74 -8.61 -10.58
CA TYR A 41 8.24 -7.36 -11.13
C TYR A 41 8.25 -6.25 -10.07
N LYS A 42 8.78 -5.09 -10.44
CA LYS A 42 8.75 -3.87 -9.63
C LYS A 42 7.37 -3.21 -9.61
N LEU A 43 6.56 -3.43 -10.64
CA LEU A 43 5.24 -2.83 -10.81
C LEU A 43 4.17 -3.91 -10.83
N GLY A 44 3.04 -3.66 -10.15
CA GLY A 44 1.80 -4.41 -10.28
C GLY A 44 0.63 -3.45 -10.54
N ILE A 45 -0.21 -3.74 -11.54
CA ILE A 45 -1.36 -2.94 -11.92
C ILE A 45 -2.62 -3.78 -11.81
N LEU A 46 -3.53 -3.41 -10.90
CA LEU A 46 -4.87 -3.99 -10.79
C LEU A 46 -5.82 -3.14 -11.65
N TYR A 47 -6.31 -3.73 -12.71
CA TYR A 47 -7.09 -3.05 -13.72
C TYR A 47 -8.52 -3.59 -13.79
N GLY A 48 -9.52 -2.72 -13.76
CA GLY A 48 -10.93 -3.14 -13.82
C GLY A 48 -11.90 -1.98 -13.63
N SER A 49 -13.19 -2.25 -13.82
CA SER A 49 -14.26 -1.29 -13.63
C SER A 49 -14.41 -0.84 -12.16
N ASN A 50 -15.19 0.22 -11.94
CA ASN A 50 -15.57 0.64 -10.58
C ASN A 50 -16.29 -0.51 -9.85
N ALA A 51 -16.05 -0.61 -8.54
CA ALA A 51 -16.61 -1.65 -7.67
C ALA A 51 -16.23 -3.10 -8.03
N SER A 52 -15.24 -3.34 -8.91
CA SER A 52 -14.76 -4.69 -9.22
C SER A 52 -13.98 -5.35 -8.07
N GLY A 53 -13.43 -4.56 -7.13
CA GLY A 53 -12.67 -5.03 -5.97
C GLY A 53 -11.17 -4.75 -6.03
N LYS A 54 -10.69 -3.90 -6.94
CA LYS A 54 -9.28 -3.53 -7.05
C LYS A 54 -8.68 -3.07 -5.73
N SER A 55 -9.29 -2.07 -5.10
CA SER A 55 -8.87 -1.53 -3.79
C SER A 55 -8.90 -2.57 -2.68
N ASN A 56 -9.85 -3.52 -2.72
CA ASN A 56 -9.97 -4.57 -1.71
C ASN A 56 -8.75 -5.50 -1.67
N MET A 57 -8.10 -5.73 -2.80
CA MET A 57 -6.85 -6.49 -2.85
C MET A 57 -5.69 -5.70 -2.23
N LEU A 58 -5.57 -4.40 -2.50
CA LEU A 58 -4.55 -3.56 -1.86
C LEU A 58 -4.75 -3.50 -0.34
N ILE A 59 -6.00 -3.34 0.11
CA ILE A 59 -6.35 -3.35 1.53
C ILE A 59 -5.97 -4.69 2.18
N ALA A 60 -6.24 -5.82 1.50
CA ALA A 60 -5.86 -7.15 1.99
C ALA A 60 -4.33 -7.32 2.09
N MET A 61 -3.59 -6.86 1.07
CA MET A 61 -2.12 -6.88 1.07
C MET A 61 -1.54 -6.01 2.19
N ASN A 62 -2.16 -4.89 2.49
CA ASN A 62 -1.76 -4.05 3.61
C ASN A 62 -2.08 -4.70 4.96
N GLU A 63 -3.28 -5.28 5.10
CA GLU A 63 -3.73 -5.86 6.36
C GLU A 63 -2.86 -7.04 6.81
N VAL A 64 -2.34 -7.87 5.91
CA VAL A 64 -1.46 -8.98 6.29
C VAL A 64 -0.18 -8.50 6.96
N PHE A 65 0.40 -7.37 6.52
CA PHE A 65 1.57 -6.78 7.16
C PHE A 65 1.20 -6.06 8.47
N ARG A 66 0.05 -5.39 8.52
CA ARG A 66 -0.46 -4.81 9.78
C ARG A 66 -0.66 -5.86 10.86
N LEU A 67 -1.30 -6.98 10.51
CA LEU A 67 -1.46 -8.13 11.44
C LEU A 67 -0.11 -8.62 11.94
N LEU A 68 0.86 -8.74 11.05
CA LEU A 68 2.18 -9.27 11.36
C LEU A 68 2.95 -8.39 12.37
N VAL A 69 2.81 -7.06 12.31
CA VAL A 69 3.67 -6.13 13.08
C VAL A 69 2.94 -5.28 14.13
N MET A 70 1.61 -5.14 14.07
CA MET A 70 0.87 -4.27 14.98
C MET A 70 0.23 -5.05 16.13
N PRO A 71 0.70 -4.88 17.39
CA PRO A 71 0.10 -5.53 18.54
C PRO A 71 -1.23 -4.86 18.91
N LYS A 72 -2.13 -5.60 19.54
CA LYS A 72 -3.32 -5.05 20.20
C LYS A 72 -3.01 -4.64 21.65
N SER A 73 -3.78 -3.68 22.18
CA SER A 73 -3.60 -3.17 23.54
C SER A 73 -3.98 -4.20 24.60
N ASP A 74 -5.06 -4.93 24.35
CA ASP A 74 -5.58 -5.98 25.25
C ASP A 74 -6.37 -7.03 24.45
N ALA A 75 -6.76 -8.13 25.11
CA ALA A 75 -7.42 -9.28 24.49
C ALA A 75 -8.86 -9.02 24.04
N THR A 76 -9.49 -7.92 24.46
CA THR A 76 -10.89 -7.58 24.11
C THR A 76 -10.98 -6.78 22.83
N VAL A 77 -9.86 -6.22 22.38
CA VAL A 77 -9.81 -5.43 21.12
C VAL A 77 -9.97 -6.37 19.94
N GLU A 78 -10.99 -6.13 19.14
CA GLU A 78 -11.19 -6.88 17.90
C GLU A 78 -10.04 -6.67 16.91
N ILE A 79 -9.83 -7.64 16.02
CA ILE A 79 -8.91 -7.52 14.89
C ILE A 79 -9.59 -6.56 13.91
N GLY A 80 -9.30 -5.26 14.07
CA GLY A 80 -9.80 -4.23 13.15
C GLY A 80 -9.27 -4.51 11.74
N GLY A 81 -10.10 -4.45 10.73
CA GLY A 81 -9.73 -4.85 9.37
C GLY A 81 -10.13 -6.29 9.03
N CYS A 82 -10.60 -7.10 9.99
CA CYS A 82 -11.23 -8.38 9.69
C CYS A 82 -12.65 -8.15 9.16
N ILE A 83 -12.79 -8.05 7.86
CA ILE A 83 -14.09 -7.87 7.19
C ILE A 83 -14.27 -9.04 6.23
N PRO A 84 -14.86 -10.17 6.69
CA PRO A 84 -15.08 -11.33 5.83
C PRO A 84 -16.09 -11.02 4.71
N PHE A 85 -16.09 -11.81 3.66
CA PHE A 85 -17.09 -11.72 2.62
C PHE A 85 -18.50 -11.95 3.20
N VAL A 86 -19.46 -11.09 2.82
CA VAL A 86 -20.75 -10.98 3.51
C VAL A 86 -21.56 -12.27 3.57
N LEU A 87 -21.45 -13.15 2.56
CA LEU A 87 -22.17 -14.43 2.51
C LEU A 87 -21.43 -15.57 3.24
N THR A 88 -20.19 -15.37 3.62
CA THR A 88 -19.35 -16.34 4.36
C THR A 88 -18.77 -15.69 5.62
N LYS A 89 -19.53 -14.79 6.25
CA LYS A 89 -19.10 -14.01 7.43
C LYS A 89 -18.71 -14.85 8.65
N ASP A 90 -19.23 -16.09 8.72
CA ASP A 90 -18.96 -17.02 9.82
C ASP A 90 -17.73 -17.91 9.56
N GLU A 91 -17.17 -17.84 8.34
CA GLU A 91 -15.92 -18.51 8.00
C GLU A 91 -14.71 -17.62 8.33
N PRO A 92 -13.53 -18.20 8.65
CA PRO A 92 -12.33 -17.42 8.88
C PRO A 92 -11.79 -16.78 7.59
N THR A 93 -11.08 -15.67 7.76
CA THR A 93 -10.22 -15.10 6.71
C THR A 93 -8.89 -15.82 6.70
N GLU A 94 -8.41 -16.16 5.51
CA GLU A 94 -7.10 -16.77 5.30
C GLU A 94 -6.24 -15.87 4.42
N MET A 95 -5.00 -15.60 4.82
CA MET A 95 -4.04 -14.80 4.05
C MET A 95 -2.66 -15.45 4.05
N HIS A 96 -1.96 -15.24 2.96
CA HIS A 96 -0.56 -15.62 2.79
C HIS A 96 0.23 -14.50 2.12
N VAL A 97 1.44 -14.28 2.57
CA VAL A 97 2.40 -13.43 1.86
C VAL A 97 3.79 -14.08 1.84
N SER A 98 4.37 -14.15 0.65
CA SER A 98 5.78 -14.46 0.46
C SER A 98 6.51 -13.20 0.03
N PHE A 99 7.58 -12.83 0.74
CA PHE A 99 8.30 -11.59 0.48
C PHE A 99 9.81 -11.73 0.74
N TYR A 100 10.58 -10.81 0.17
CA TYR A 100 12.00 -10.70 0.39
C TYR A 100 12.32 -9.47 1.26
N ALA A 101 13.08 -9.69 2.33
CA ALA A 101 13.65 -8.69 3.20
C ALA A 101 15.18 -8.89 3.22
N ASP A 102 15.95 -7.90 2.79
CA ASP A 102 17.42 -7.94 2.71
C ASP A 102 17.96 -9.24 2.06
N GLY A 103 17.35 -9.64 0.94
CA GLY A 103 17.73 -10.84 0.20
C GLY A 103 17.27 -12.16 0.79
N THR A 104 16.68 -12.17 1.99
CA THR A 104 16.10 -13.36 2.63
C THR A 104 14.62 -13.44 2.33
N ARG A 105 14.16 -14.61 1.88
CA ARG A 105 12.73 -14.88 1.69
C ARG A 105 12.07 -15.22 3.01
N TYR A 106 10.86 -14.69 3.19
CA TYR A 106 9.93 -15.02 4.28
C TYR A 106 8.59 -15.44 3.68
N ASP A 107 7.94 -16.44 4.29
CA ASP A 107 6.58 -16.86 3.98
C ASP A 107 5.75 -16.78 5.26
N TYR A 108 4.68 -16.01 5.25
CA TYR A 108 3.75 -15.86 6.36
C TYR A 108 2.36 -16.33 5.96
N ASP A 109 1.83 -17.26 6.73
CA ASP A 109 0.49 -17.81 6.63
C ASP A 109 -0.30 -17.41 7.88
N VAL A 110 -1.53 -16.90 7.72
CA VAL A 110 -2.41 -16.57 8.84
C VAL A 110 -3.87 -16.89 8.52
N THR A 111 -4.54 -17.47 9.53
CA THR A 111 -5.99 -17.70 9.54
C THR A 111 -6.57 -17.01 10.77
N PHE A 112 -7.57 -16.16 10.60
CA PHE A 112 -8.12 -15.35 11.68
C PHE A 112 -9.61 -15.04 11.48
N ASN A 113 -10.26 -14.64 12.56
CA ASN A 113 -11.61 -14.06 12.55
C ASN A 113 -11.58 -12.69 13.26
N GLY A 114 -12.72 -12.08 13.48
CA GLY A 114 -12.81 -10.77 14.11
C GLY A 114 -12.22 -10.67 15.53
N LYS A 115 -11.99 -11.80 16.19
CA LYS A 115 -11.53 -11.82 17.61
C LYS A 115 -10.16 -12.46 17.77
N HIS A 116 -9.87 -13.51 17.03
CA HIS A 116 -8.71 -14.37 17.28
C HIS A 116 -7.94 -14.68 15.99
N ILE A 117 -6.64 -14.77 16.11
CA ILE A 117 -5.78 -15.47 15.17
C ILE A 117 -5.91 -16.97 15.49
N LEU A 118 -6.51 -17.72 14.58
CA LEU A 118 -6.79 -19.16 14.74
C LEU A 118 -5.53 -19.99 14.51
N SER A 119 -4.74 -19.61 13.52
CA SER A 119 -3.41 -20.17 13.27
C SER A 119 -2.55 -19.15 12.56
N GLU A 120 -1.25 -19.18 12.81
CA GLU A 120 -0.26 -18.46 12.03
C GLU A 120 1.05 -19.25 11.96
N ALA A 121 1.78 -19.06 10.85
CA ALA A 121 3.11 -19.62 10.70
C ALA A 121 4.00 -18.66 9.91
N LEU A 122 5.18 -18.39 10.41
CA LEU A 122 6.22 -17.63 9.73
C LEU A 122 7.39 -18.56 9.44
N TYR A 123 7.79 -18.64 8.17
CA TYR A 123 8.97 -19.34 7.73
C TYR A 123 9.95 -18.36 7.11
N TYR A 124 11.22 -18.72 7.12
CA TYR A 124 12.27 -17.99 6.42
C TYR A 124 13.22 -18.95 5.71
N TYR A 125 14.00 -18.44 4.79
CA TYR A 125 14.85 -19.26 3.91
C TYR A 125 16.32 -18.84 4.00
N PRO A 126 16.98 -19.11 5.15
CA PRO A 126 18.43 -18.93 5.21
C PRO A 126 19.06 -19.95 4.27
N ASN A 127 19.99 -19.53 3.44
CA ASN A 127 20.69 -20.41 2.49
C ASN A 127 19.75 -21.22 1.57
N LYS A 128 18.62 -20.61 1.14
CA LYS A 128 17.60 -21.19 0.25
C LYS A 128 16.79 -22.39 0.84
N SER A 129 17.04 -22.77 2.08
CA SER A 129 16.31 -23.86 2.75
C SER A 129 15.20 -23.33 3.64
N LYS A 130 13.99 -23.93 3.55
CA LYS A 130 12.85 -23.58 4.39
C LYS A 130 13.13 -23.91 5.85
N SER A 131 13.04 -22.92 6.71
CA SER A 131 13.20 -23.05 8.15
C SER A 131 12.02 -22.41 8.86
N LEU A 132 11.55 -23.04 9.93
CA LEU A 132 10.51 -22.45 10.78
C LEU A 132 11.08 -21.23 11.51
N PHE A 133 10.36 -20.12 11.49
CA PHE A 133 10.61 -18.99 12.37
C PHE A 133 9.76 -19.17 13.64
N TYR A 134 8.44 -19.24 13.50
CA TYR A 134 7.50 -19.71 14.49
C TYR A 134 6.24 -20.24 13.85
N GLU A 135 5.50 -21.08 14.57
CA GLU A 135 4.11 -21.46 14.28
C GLU A 135 3.27 -21.37 15.55
N ARG A 136 1.99 -21.09 15.39
CA ARG A 136 1.06 -20.94 16.47
C ARG A 136 -0.30 -21.46 16.11
N SER A 137 -1.00 -22.05 17.08
CA SER A 137 -2.40 -22.44 17.00
C SER A 137 -3.21 -21.89 18.17
N PHE A 138 -4.47 -21.52 17.91
CA PHE A 138 -5.41 -21.08 18.93
C PHE A 138 -5.84 -22.27 19.81
N ALA A 139 -5.68 -22.15 21.10
CA ALA A 139 -5.98 -23.21 22.06
C ALA A 139 -7.30 -23.02 22.82
N GLY A 140 -7.92 -21.83 22.70
CA GLY A 140 -9.17 -21.47 23.38
C GLY A 140 -9.17 -20.04 23.89
N GLU A 141 -10.34 -19.48 24.23
CA GLU A 141 -10.49 -18.05 24.58
C GLU A 141 -9.64 -17.60 25.78
N ASN A 142 -9.52 -18.42 26.80
CA ASN A 142 -8.75 -18.10 28.01
C ASN A 142 -7.51 -18.99 28.18
N VAL A 143 -7.03 -19.55 27.08
CA VAL A 143 -5.86 -20.41 27.03
C VAL A 143 -4.76 -19.72 26.24
N GLN A 144 -3.55 -19.76 26.79
CA GLN A 144 -2.36 -19.28 26.10
C GLN A 144 -2.18 -20.05 24.79
N ALA A 145 -1.91 -19.34 23.70
CA ALA A 145 -1.68 -19.95 22.40
C ALA A 145 -0.47 -20.90 22.43
N ASP A 146 -0.59 -22.04 21.77
CA ASP A 146 0.54 -22.95 21.58
C ASP A 146 1.48 -22.38 20.51
N ILE A 147 2.67 -21.93 20.93
CA ILE A 147 3.67 -21.34 20.06
C ILE A 147 4.92 -22.20 20.03
N LYS A 148 5.28 -22.66 18.83
CA LYS A 148 6.55 -23.35 18.58
C LYS A 148 7.51 -22.44 17.84
N PHE A 149 8.76 -22.39 18.28
CA PHE A 149 9.82 -21.60 17.66
C PHE A 149 10.79 -22.49 16.90
N GLY A 150 11.31 -21.96 15.79
CA GLY A 150 12.32 -22.66 15.00
C GLY A 150 13.63 -22.84 15.77
N ALA A 151 14.18 -24.04 15.74
CA ALA A 151 15.43 -24.37 16.43
C ALA A 151 16.62 -23.51 15.95
N SER A 152 16.60 -23.06 14.71
CA SER A 152 17.65 -22.20 14.12
C SER A 152 17.72 -20.80 14.74
N LEU A 153 16.66 -20.32 15.39
CA LEU A 153 16.64 -19.02 16.09
C LEU A 153 17.43 -19.05 17.40
N LYS A 154 17.72 -20.23 17.97
CA LYS A 154 18.46 -20.43 19.21
C LYS A 154 17.94 -19.60 20.39
N LEU A 155 16.62 -19.38 20.48
CA LEU A 155 16.00 -18.63 21.55
C LEU A 155 16.14 -19.36 22.89
N GLN A 156 16.53 -18.65 23.96
CA GLN A 156 16.55 -19.18 25.31
C GLN A 156 15.12 -19.52 25.75
N VAL A 157 14.97 -20.53 26.61
CA VAL A 157 13.67 -20.97 27.13
C VAL A 157 12.91 -19.81 27.79
N LYS A 158 13.60 -19.01 28.61
CA LYS A 158 13.01 -17.83 29.26
C LYS A 158 12.48 -16.80 28.28
N THR A 159 13.17 -16.60 27.17
CA THR A 159 12.73 -15.68 26.07
C THR A 159 11.51 -16.23 25.37
N GLN A 160 11.47 -17.54 25.10
CA GLN A 160 10.29 -18.20 24.51
C GLN A 160 9.07 -18.06 25.41
N GLU A 161 9.23 -18.29 26.75
CA GLU A 161 8.17 -18.10 27.75
C GLU A 161 7.66 -16.65 27.75
N SER A 162 8.57 -15.69 27.78
CA SER A 162 8.19 -14.27 27.74
C SER A 162 7.43 -13.87 26.46
N ILE A 163 7.82 -14.39 25.29
CA ILE A 163 7.07 -14.17 24.06
C ILE A 163 5.67 -14.77 24.18
N ARG A 164 5.54 -16.02 24.67
CA ARG A 164 4.23 -16.68 24.87
C ARG A 164 3.32 -15.87 25.79
N GLU A 165 3.84 -15.42 26.93
CA GLU A 165 3.08 -14.64 27.93
C GLU A 165 2.58 -13.30 27.38
N ASN A 166 3.32 -12.67 26.49
CA ASN A 166 2.98 -11.38 25.89
C ASN A 166 2.18 -11.49 24.58
N THR A 167 2.00 -12.71 24.04
CA THR A 167 1.23 -12.92 22.82
C THR A 167 -0.24 -13.16 23.14
N LEU A 168 -1.09 -12.16 22.86
CA LEU A 168 -2.54 -12.30 23.01
C LEU A 168 -3.12 -13.06 21.79
N ASN A 169 -4.35 -13.55 21.93
CA ASN A 169 -5.02 -14.29 20.86
C ASN A 169 -5.42 -13.44 19.64
N ASN A 170 -5.37 -12.12 19.74
CA ASN A 170 -5.82 -11.17 18.74
C ASN A 170 -4.69 -10.40 18.01
N HIS A 171 -3.44 -10.79 18.18
CA HIS A 171 -2.30 -10.22 17.43
C HIS A 171 -1.20 -11.24 17.17
N SER A 172 -0.38 -11.01 16.14
CA SER A 172 0.70 -11.91 15.72
C SER A 172 1.83 -12.03 16.76
N VAL A 173 2.51 -13.18 16.75
CA VAL A 173 3.72 -13.43 17.57
C VAL A 173 4.82 -12.40 17.26
N LEU A 174 5.04 -12.04 16.00
CA LEU A 174 6.06 -11.05 15.63
C LEU A 174 5.76 -9.66 16.22
N SER A 175 4.49 -9.29 16.31
CA SER A 175 4.07 -7.98 16.82
C SER A 175 4.46 -7.73 18.29
N VAL A 176 4.70 -8.79 19.05
CA VAL A 176 5.14 -8.72 20.46
C VAL A 176 6.46 -7.97 20.63
N CYS A 177 7.32 -7.97 19.60
CA CYS A 177 8.59 -7.23 19.62
C CYS A 177 8.41 -5.74 19.96
N ARG A 178 7.24 -5.18 19.70
CA ARG A 178 6.91 -3.79 20.00
C ARG A 178 6.51 -3.55 21.46
N LYS A 179 5.99 -4.58 22.15
CA LYS A 179 5.50 -4.48 23.54
C LYS A 179 6.54 -4.88 24.58
N ALA A 180 7.35 -5.88 24.26
CA ALA A 180 8.28 -6.44 25.20
C ALA A 180 9.61 -5.70 25.17
N ALA A 181 10.07 -5.22 26.32
CA ALA A 181 11.45 -4.78 26.52
C ALA A 181 12.40 -6.00 26.52
N LEU A 182 12.22 -6.88 25.53
CA LEU A 182 13.02 -8.09 25.34
C LEU A 182 14.38 -7.67 24.77
N LYS A 183 15.44 -8.02 25.47
CA LYS A 183 16.82 -7.68 25.11
C LYS A 183 17.35 -8.64 24.03
N GLU A 184 18.59 -8.52 23.69
CA GLU A 184 19.43 -9.08 22.61
C GLU A 184 19.05 -10.47 22.01
N ASP A 185 18.41 -11.37 22.78
CA ASP A 185 18.07 -12.74 22.34
C ASP A 185 16.98 -12.83 21.25
N ILE A 186 16.28 -11.71 20.96
CA ILE A 186 15.23 -11.66 19.92
C ILE A 186 15.67 -10.83 18.68
N ALA A 187 16.97 -10.65 18.50
CA ALA A 187 17.49 -9.88 17.37
C ALA A 187 16.87 -10.25 16.01
N PRO A 188 16.65 -11.54 15.63
CA PRO A 188 16.00 -11.88 14.37
C PRO A 188 14.56 -11.32 14.25
N PHE A 189 13.79 -11.34 15.36
CA PHE A 189 12.43 -10.78 15.39
C PHE A 189 12.46 -9.26 15.23
N ASN A 190 13.34 -8.58 16.00
CA ASN A 190 13.46 -7.13 15.95
C ASN A 190 13.90 -6.66 14.56
N THR A 191 14.86 -7.35 13.94
CA THR A 191 15.36 -7.02 12.60
C THR A 191 14.25 -7.12 11.56
N LEU A 192 13.50 -8.23 11.55
CA LEU A 192 12.40 -8.41 10.59
C LEU A 192 11.28 -7.42 10.84
N HIS A 193 10.88 -7.22 12.11
CA HIS A 193 9.84 -6.26 12.47
C HIS A 193 10.23 -4.83 12.03
N ALA A 194 11.45 -4.39 12.36
CA ALA A 194 11.95 -3.06 11.98
C ALA A 194 12.01 -2.91 10.46
N TRP A 195 12.45 -3.96 9.75
CA TRP A 195 12.50 -3.94 8.30
C TRP A 195 11.10 -3.76 7.69
N ILE A 196 10.10 -4.50 8.16
CA ILE A 196 8.71 -4.35 7.68
C ILE A 196 8.20 -2.94 7.96
N MET A 197 8.36 -2.45 9.20
CA MET A 197 7.91 -1.11 9.58
C MET A 197 8.55 0.03 8.78
N SER A 198 9.78 -0.17 8.31
CA SER A 198 10.49 0.85 7.54
C SER A 198 10.23 0.79 6.03
N ASN A 199 9.83 -0.36 5.51
CA ASN A 199 9.80 -0.58 4.06
C ASN A 199 8.41 -0.84 3.48
N TYR A 200 7.39 -1.14 4.31
CA TYR A 200 6.00 -1.31 3.87
C TYR A 200 5.17 -0.12 4.31
N HIS A 201 4.39 0.42 3.40
CA HIS A 201 3.56 1.60 3.61
C HIS A 201 2.09 1.25 3.41
N ASP A 202 1.21 1.91 4.17
CA ASP A 202 -0.23 1.78 4.04
C ASP A 202 -0.70 2.22 2.63
N VAL A 203 -1.92 1.84 2.27
CA VAL A 203 -2.53 2.27 1.01
C VAL A 203 -2.56 3.80 0.97
N ASP A 204 -2.08 4.36 -0.16
CA ASP A 204 -1.88 5.80 -0.37
C ASP A 204 -0.88 6.47 0.59
N GLY A 205 -0.07 5.69 1.29
CA GLY A 205 0.94 6.20 2.21
C GLY A 205 0.34 6.84 3.46
N ASP A 206 0.97 7.90 3.94
CA ASP A 206 0.57 8.60 5.17
C ASP A 206 -0.57 9.62 4.87
N VAL A 207 -1.79 9.10 4.66
CA VAL A 207 -2.97 9.93 4.28
C VAL A 207 -3.28 11.00 5.34
N GLU A 208 -2.89 10.79 6.60
CA GLU A 208 -3.12 11.74 7.69
C GLU A 208 -2.28 13.02 7.54
N LYS A 209 -1.14 12.95 6.84
CA LYS A 209 -0.32 14.14 6.60
C LYS A 209 -0.95 15.07 5.57
N GLY A 210 -1.17 16.30 5.97
CA GLY A 210 -1.57 17.36 5.06
C GLY A 210 -0.47 17.71 4.04
N LEU A 211 -0.86 18.17 2.83
CA LEU A 211 0.12 18.59 1.80
C LEU A 211 1.11 19.65 2.28
N VAL A 212 0.68 20.54 3.16
CA VAL A 212 1.56 21.55 3.77
C VAL A 212 2.67 20.91 4.58
N GLU A 213 2.33 19.88 5.37
CA GLU A 213 3.29 19.15 6.19
C GLU A 213 4.27 18.36 5.33
N ILE A 214 3.77 17.61 4.34
CA ILE A 214 4.61 16.87 3.37
C ILE A 214 5.63 17.81 2.70
N LEU A 215 5.17 18.97 2.21
CA LEU A 215 6.03 19.92 1.52
C LEU A 215 7.00 20.62 2.47
N LYS A 216 6.63 20.90 3.72
CA LYS A 216 7.55 21.44 4.74
C LYS A 216 8.64 20.43 5.10
N ASP A 217 8.29 19.17 5.30
CA ASP A 217 9.25 18.10 5.55
C ASP A 217 10.22 17.95 4.37
N ALA A 218 9.68 17.90 3.16
CA ALA A 218 10.50 17.83 1.94
C ALA A 218 11.40 19.06 1.76
N TYR A 219 10.92 20.26 2.12
CA TYR A 219 11.71 21.50 2.04
C TYR A 219 12.86 21.51 3.03
N SER A 220 12.70 20.95 4.23
CA SER A 220 13.72 20.86 5.27
C SER A 220 14.90 19.95 4.88
N ASN A 221 14.67 18.97 3.99
CA ASN A 221 15.69 18.05 3.49
C ASN A 221 16.20 18.53 2.11
N PRO A 222 17.48 18.98 1.99
CA PRO A 222 17.99 19.53 0.73
C PRO A 222 17.88 18.58 -0.48
N LYS A 223 18.06 17.27 -0.28
CA LYS A 223 17.95 16.27 -1.36
C LYS A 223 16.49 16.11 -1.79
N LYS A 224 15.58 15.96 -0.85
CA LYS A 224 14.15 15.80 -1.09
C LYS A 224 13.57 17.08 -1.73
N ARG A 225 13.95 18.26 -1.24
CA ARG A 225 13.58 19.56 -1.85
C ARG A 225 14.03 19.65 -3.31
N LYS A 226 15.29 19.29 -3.61
CA LYS A 226 15.80 19.29 -4.97
C LYS A 226 15.00 18.35 -5.86
N PHE A 227 14.67 17.16 -5.35
CA PHE A 227 13.84 16.17 -6.07
C PHE A 227 12.46 16.75 -6.39
N TYR A 228 11.75 17.31 -5.40
CA TYR A 228 10.43 17.91 -5.62
C TYR A 228 10.46 19.03 -6.65
N ASN A 229 11.39 20.00 -6.52
CA ASN A 229 11.53 21.08 -7.51
C ASN A 229 11.80 20.50 -8.91
N THR A 230 12.68 19.52 -9.02
CA THR A 230 12.96 18.87 -10.32
C THR A 230 11.74 18.20 -10.92
N MET A 231 10.94 17.49 -10.10
CA MET A 231 9.74 16.80 -10.58
C MET A 231 8.63 17.77 -10.97
N LEU A 232 8.45 18.85 -10.21
CA LEU A 232 7.48 19.91 -10.53
C LEU A 232 7.83 20.65 -11.82
N GLN A 233 9.12 20.98 -12.04
CA GLN A 233 9.60 21.61 -13.27
C GLN A 233 9.40 20.69 -14.49
N LYS A 234 9.67 19.40 -14.35
CA LYS A 234 9.54 18.40 -15.44
C LYS A 234 8.11 17.99 -15.74
N ALA A 235 7.17 18.27 -14.85
CA ALA A 235 5.75 17.93 -15.02
C ALA A 235 4.99 18.95 -15.88
N ASP A 236 5.67 19.92 -16.50
CA ASP A 236 5.07 20.99 -17.32
C ASP A 236 3.99 21.80 -16.57
N LEU A 237 4.19 21.98 -15.27
CA LEU A 237 3.28 22.75 -14.40
C LEU A 237 3.64 24.24 -14.32
N ASN A 238 4.66 24.69 -15.08
CA ASN A 238 5.22 26.04 -15.06
C ASN A 238 5.70 26.50 -13.67
N ILE A 239 5.99 25.56 -12.79
CA ILE A 239 6.48 25.80 -11.43
C ILE A 239 8.01 25.76 -11.40
N LEU A 240 8.66 26.83 -10.92
CA LEU A 240 10.11 26.88 -10.75
C LEU A 240 10.56 26.24 -9.44
N GLU A 241 9.89 26.61 -8.36
CA GLU A 241 10.17 26.09 -7.01
C GLU A 241 8.95 26.27 -6.10
N TYR A 242 8.98 25.61 -4.95
CA TYR A 242 8.02 25.86 -3.87
C TYR A 242 8.75 26.30 -2.60
N ARG A 243 8.04 27.02 -1.74
CA ARG A 243 8.58 27.48 -0.45
C ARG A 243 7.51 27.55 0.63
N PRO A 244 7.85 27.17 1.88
CA PRO A 244 6.98 27.39 3.03
C PRO A 244 6.83 28.88 3.31
N VAL A 245 5.62 29.29 3.63
CA VAL A 245 5.28 30.66 4.04
C VAL A 245 4.33 30.63 5.23
N VAL A 246 4.25 31.72 5.94
CA VAL A 246 3.24 31.93 6.98
C VAL A 246 2.25 32.95 6.46
N GLU A 247 0.98 32.56 6.37
CA GLU A 247 -0.10 33.44 5.90
C GLU A 247 -0.96 33.92 7.07
N ASP A 248 -1.48 35.13 6.95
CA ASP A 248 -2.49 35.64 7.87
C ASP A 248 -3.80 34.88 7.70
N ARG A 249 -4.39 34.46 8.81
CA ARG A 249 -5.66 33.76 8.86
C ARG A 249 -6.71 34.63 9.52
N ILE A 250 -7.80 34.89 8.80
CA ILE A 250 -8.97 35.52 9.38
C ILE A 250 -9.73 34.43 10.17
N VAL A 251 -9.73 34.56 11.50
CA VAL A 251 -10.53 33.70 12.38
C VAL A 251 -11.86 34.40 12.63
N PRO A 252 -13.00 33.90 12.08
CA PRO A 252 -14.31 34.53 12.27
C PRO A 252 -14.70 34.59 13.75
N ASN A 253 -15.40 35.65 14.16
CA ASN A 253 -15.75 35.86 15.57
C ASN A 253 -16.66 34.75 16.11
N ASP A 254 -17.63 34.29 15.32
CA ASP A 254 -18.53 33.17 15.66
C ASP A 254 -17.76 31.85 15.86
N PHE A 255 -16.75 31.58 15.04
CA PHE A 255 -15.86 30.44 15.22
C PHE A 255 -15.03 30.58 16.51
N ARG A 256 -14.48 31.77 16.78
CA ARG A 256 -13.73 32.06 17.99
C ARG A 256 -14.55 31.81 19.24
N GLU A 257 -15.78 32.35 19.29
CA GLU A 257 -16.69 32.16 20.41
C GLU A 257 -17.08 30.69 20.61
N ARG A 258 -17.27 29.93 19.55
CA ARG A 258 -17.58 28.50 19.60
C ARG A 258 -16.41 27.71 20.18
N ILE A 259 -15.19 27.91 19.66
CA ILE A 259 -13.99 27.20 20.13
C ILE A 259 -13.70 27.52 21.61
N GLN A 260 -13.92 28.76 22.06
CA GLN A 260 -13.73 29.11 23.45
C GLN A 260 -14.70 28.39 24.40
N LYS A 261 -15.90 28.02 23.93
CA LYS A 261 -16.89 27.27 24.71
C LYS A 261 -16.71 25.75 24.65
N GLU A 262 -15.93 25.25 23.70
CA GLU A 262 -15.65 23.82 23.56
C GLU A 262 -14.73 23.32 24.67
N ASN A 263 -15.02 22.10 25.16
CA ASN A 263 -14.21 21.43 26.18
C ASN A 263 -13.04 20.68 25.56
N ILE A 264 -12.09 21.42 24.98
CA ILE A 264 -10.86 20.92 24.39
C ILE A 264 -9.65 21.55 25.11
N PRO A 265 -8.47 20.91 25.08
CA PRO A 265 -7.26 21.44 25.69
C PRO A 265 -6.93 22.86 25.20
N GLU A 266 -6.45 23.72 26.12
CA GLU A 266 -6.09 25.12 25.79
C GLU A 266 -5.04 25.20 24.67
N GLU A 267 -4.06 24.31 24.65
CA GLU A 267 -3.06 24.23 23.58
C GLU A 267 -3.73 24.03 22.20
N MET A 268 -4.79 23.24 22.14
CA MET A 268 -5.55 23.03 20.90
C MET A 268 -6.39 24.27 20.54
N LYS A 269 -6.95 25.00 21.53
CA LYS A 269 -7.62 26.29 21.30
C LYS A 269 -6.66 27.31 20.73
N ASP A 270 -5.47 27.43 21.28
CA ASP A 270 -4.44 28.35 20.80
C ASP A 270 -4.06 28.07 19.34
N VAL A 271 -3.91 26.79 18.96
CA VAL A 271 -3.66 26.40 17.57
C VAL A 271 -4.82 26.77 16.65
N LEU A 272 -6.07 26.47 17.07
CA LEU A 272 -7.26 26.75 16.28
C LEU A 272 -7.56 28.24 16.12
N LEU A 273 -7.20 29.06 17.09
CA LEU A 273 -7.44 30.51 17.12
C LEU A 273 -6.24 31.35 16.67
N LYS A 274 -5.11 30.69 16.34
CA LYS A 274 -3.90 31.38 15.86
C LYS A 274 -4.23 32.24 14.63
N PRO A 275 -3.83 33.54 14.63
CA PRO A 275 -4.13 34.45 13.52
C PRO A 275 -3.26 34.20 12.28
N THR A 276 -2.35 33.24 12.32
CA THR A 276 -1.50 32.86 11.22
C THR A 276 -1.58 31.36 10.98
N THR A 277 -1.37 30.92 9.75
CA THR A 277 -1.32 29.51 9.39
C THR A 277 -0.10 29.24 8.51
N ASP A 278 0.50 28.07 8.70
CA ASP A 278 1.52 27.60 7.77
C ASP A 278 0.89 27.30 6.40
N SER A 279 1.54 27.73 5.36
CA SER A 279 1.12 27.53 3.98
C SER A 279 2.33 27.25 3.08
N ILE A 280 2.07 26.93 1.83
CA ILE A 280 3.07 26.75 0.78
C ILE A 280 2.71 27.65 -0.39
N THR A 281 3.71 28.30 -0.96
CA THR A 281 3.57 29.00 -2.22
C THR A 281 4.49 28.42 -3.29
N PHE A 282 4.05 28.51 -4.54
CA PHE A 282 4.76 28.02 -5.72
C PHE A 282 5.14 29.20 -6.58
N LEU A 283 6.42 29.36 -6.86
CA LEU A 283 6.93 30.35 -7.80
C LEU A 283 6.70 29.85 -9.22
N ASN A 284 5.91 30.57 -9.96
CA ASN A 284 5.60 30.29 -11.36
C ASN A 284 6.29 31.27 -12.28
N HIS A 285 6.68 30.82 -13.47
CA HIS A 285 7.28 31.64 -14.51
C HIS A 285 6.25 32.18 -15.50
N SER A 286 6.44 33.43 -15.97
CA SER A 286 5.73 33.97 -17.13
C SER A 286 6.61 34.96 -17.89
N ASP A 287 6.22 35.28 -19.12
CA ASP A 287 6.90 36.27 -19.97
C ASP A 287 6.96 37.68 -19.33
N ASN A 288 6.04 37.95 -18.40
CA ASN A 288 5.96 39.24 -17.70
C ASN A 288 6.65 39.24 -16.30
N GLY A 289 7.34 38.16 -15.96
CA GLY A 289 8.03 37.97 -14.68
C GLY A 289 7.44 36.82 -13.86
N ASP A 290 8.13 36.48 -12.80
CA ASP A 290 7.76 35.40 -11.92
C ASP A 290 6.70 35.86 -10.90
N PHE A 291 5.80 34.94 -10.50
CA PHE A 291 4.74 35.22 -9.54
C PHE A 291 4.43 34.01 -8.69
N ASP A 292 3.91 34.28 -7.49
CA ASP A 292 3.59 33.25 -6.52
C ASP A 292 2.13 32.80 -6.60
N ILE A 293 1.89 31.47 -6.56
CA ILE A 293 0.56 30.88 -6.43
C ILE A 293 0.50 30.05 -5.14
N PRO A 294 -0.39 30.35 -4.20
CA PRO A 294 -0.58 29.56 -3.00
C PRO A 294 -1.05 28.13 -3.31
N LEU A 295 -0.68 27.15 -2.46
CA LEU A 295 -1.09 25.73 -2.59
C LEU A 295 -2.60 25.57 -2.74
N ARG A 296 -3.41 26.34 -2.01
CA ARG A 296 -4.88 26.28 -2.07
C ARG A 296 -5.48 26.65 -3.44
N TRP A 297 -4.73 27.32 -4.30
CA TRP A 297 -5.13 27.69 -5.66
C TRP A 297 -4.58 26.77 -6.73
N GLN A 298 -3.74 25.81 -6.35
CA GLN A 298 -3.28 24.78 -7.27
C GLN A 298 -4.43 23.85 -7.68
N SER A 299 -4.39 23.35 -8.90
CA SER A 299 -5.37 22.37 -9.40
C SER A 299 -5.36 21.10 -8.56
N LYS A 300 -6.47 20.34 -8.56
CA LYS A 300 -6.54 19.03 -7.90
C LYS A 300 -5.46 18.09 -8.43
N GLY A 301 -5.24 18.06 -9.74
CA GLY A 301 -4.19 17.26 -10.37
C GLY A 301 -2.79 17.61 -9.87
N THR A 302 -2.48 18.92 -9.76
CA THR A 302 -1.20 19.38 -9.17
C THR A 302 -1.07 18.91 -7.72
N GLN A 303 -2.13 19.04 -6.92
CA GLN A 303 -2.12 18.63 -5.51
C GLN A 303 -1.97 17.10 -5.38
N LYS A 304 -2.66 16.30 -6.22
CA LYS A 304 -2.52 14.84 -6.28
C LYS A 304 -1.09 14.47 -6.67
N TYR A 305 -0.54 15.10 -7.71
CA TYR A 305 0.84 14.87 -8.16
C TYR A 305 1.86 15.11 -7.03
N ILE A 306 1.74 16.23 -6.33
CA ILE A 306 2.60 16.56 -5.19
C ILE A 306 2.54 15.47 -4.11
N ARG A 307 1.35 14.97 -3.79
CA ARG A 307 1.14 13.95 -2.77
C ARG A 307 1.88 12.65 -3.10
N ILE A 308 1.81 12.21 -4.37
CA ILE A 308 2.46 10.96 -4.78
C ILE A 308 3.97 11.08 -4.98
N LEU A 309 4.53 12.30 -5.01
CA LEU A 309 5.99 12.50 -5.09
C LEU A 309 6.72 12.01 -3.83
N ASP A 310 6.05 12.00 -2.68
CA ASP A 310 6.64 11.46 -1.44
C ASP A 310 6.95 9.97 -1.58
N ALA A 311 5.96 9.20 -2.01
CA ALA A 311 6.13 7.79 -2.31
C ALA A 311 7.19 7.55 -3.41
N LEU A 312 7.20 8.38 -4.45
CA LEU A 312 8.20 8.25 -5.52
C LEU A 312 9.63 8.49 -5.01
N TYR A 313 9.82 9.50 -4.17
CA TYR A 313 11.12 9.78 -3.58
C TYR A 313 11.65 8.57 -2.78
N ASP A 314 10.81 7.99 -1.93
CA ASP A 314 11.17 6.83 -1.13
C ASP A 314 11.48 5.62 -2.04
N LEU A 315 10.61 5.34 -3.02
CA LEU A 315 10.77 4.23 -3.97
C LEU A 315 12.08 4.28 -4.78
N ILE A 316 12.62 5.47 -5.05
CA ILE A 316 13.87 5.62 -5.81
C ILE A 316 15.12 5.76 -4.95
N THR A 317 14.99 6.04 -3.66
CA THR A 317 16.14 6.28 -2.77
C THR A 317 16.50 5.08 -1.92
N SER A 318 15.53 4.19 -1.63
CA SER A 318 15.76 2.98 -0.83
C SER A 318 14.69 1.92 -1.13
N PRO A 319 14.90 0.66 -0.72
CA PRO A 319 13.92 -0.40 -0.97
C PRO A 319 12.62 -0.17 -0.20
N HIS A 320 11.53 0.08 -0.90
CA HIS A 320 10.19 0.27 -0.32
C HIS A 320 9.12 -0.50 -1.11
N VAL A 321 8.01 -0.79 -0.47
CA VAL A 321 6.78 -1.30 -1.08
C VAL A 321 5.65 -0.32 -0.81
N TYR A 322 5.06 0.22 -1.87
CA TYR A 322 3.95 1.15 -1.79
C TYR A 322 2.72 0.60 -2.51
N TYR A 323 1.56 0.94 -1.97
CA TYR A 323 0.25 0.70 -2.55
C TYR A 323 -0.40 2.04 -2.84
N LEU A 324 -0.75 2.31 -4.12
CA LEU A 324 -1.44 3.55 -4.49
C LEU A 324 -2.76 3.21 -5.17
N ASP A 325 -3.86 3.60 -4.55
CA ASP A 325 -5.19 3.39 -5.10
C ASP A 325 -5.55 4.51 -6.07
N GLU A 326 -6.17 4.14 -7.20
CA GLU A 326 -6.61 5.06 -8.25
C GLU A 326 -5.53 6.08 -8.68
N LEU A 327 -4.30 5.58 -8.94
CA LEU A 327 -3.14 6.44 -9.21
C LEU A 327 -3.36 7.43 -10.37
N GLY A 328 -4.17 7.07 -11.37
CA GLY A 328 -4.48 7.92 -12.53
C GLY A 328 -5.58 8.96 -12.29
N GLU A 329 -6.29 8.93 -11.17
CA GLU A 329 -7.37 9.87 -10.89
C GLU A 329 -6.84 11.31 -10.79
N ASP A 330 -7.52 12.25 -11.41
CA ASP A 330 -7.16 13.68 -11.48
C ASP A 330 -5.79 13.98 -12.17
N LEU A 331 -5.07 12.98 -12.71
CA LEU A 331 -3.82 13.20 -13.43
C LEU A 331 -4.01 13.11 -14.95
N HIS A 332 -3.28 13.94 -15.69
CA HIS A 332 -3.16 13.73 -17.13
C HIS A 332 -2.41 12.41 -17.40
N ASN A 333 -2.86 11.64 -18.41
CA ASN A 333 -2.29 10.33 -18.72
C ASN A 333 -0.78 10.35 -18.95
N ASP A 334 -0.26 11.39 -19.64
CA ASP A 334 1.17 11.55 -19.88
C ASP A 334 1.95 11.78 -18.59
N LEU A 335 1.36 12.49 -17.61
CA LEU A 335 1.98 12.73 -16.31
C LEU A 335 2.00 11.45 -15.46
N LEU A 336 0.91 10.67 -15.48
CA LEU A 336 0.87 9.34 -14.88
C LEU A 336 1.96 8.43 -15.46
N TYR A 337 2.06 8.42 -16.79
CA TYR A 337 3.05 7.61 -17.49
C TYR A 337 4.49 8.06 -17.18
N TYR A 338 4.70 9.38 -17.16
CA TYR A 338 5.97 9.95 -16.75
C TYR A 338 6.37 9.54 -15.31
N TYR A 339 5.43 9.61 -14.36
CA TYR A 339 5.64 9.17 -12.98
C TYR A 339 6.07 7.70 -12.91
N LEU A 340 5.37 6.81 -13.60
CA LEU A 340 5.70 5.38 -13.64
C LEU A 340 7.07 5.13 -14.28
N ASN A 341 7.42 5.83 -15.35
CA ASN A 341 8.74 5.72 -15.96
C ASN A 341 9.85 6.21 -15.01
N VAL A 342 9.65 7.32 -14.31
CA VAL A 342 10.63 7.79 -13.32
C VAL A 342 10.84 6.72 -12.25
N PHE A 343 9.79 6.09 -11.76
CA PHE A 343 9.89 4.96 -10.85
C PHE A 343 10.67 3.79 -11.45
N ILE A 344 10.25 3.31 -12.61
CA ILE A 344 10.79 2.09 -13.24
C ILE A 344 12.29 2.23 -13.55
N PHE A 345 12.72 3.38 -14.10
CA PHE A 345 14.11 3.58 -14.51
C PHE A 345 15.05 4.06 -13.40
N ASN A 346 14.52 4.53 -12.27
CA ASN A 346 15.37 5.04 -11.17
C ASN A 346 15.28 4.22 -9.88
N SER A 347 14.40 3.23 -9.79
CA SER A 347 14.35 2.34 -8.62
C SER A 347 15.01 0.99 -8.92
N ASP A 348 15.64 0.40 -7.90
CA ASP A 348 16.26 -0.92 -8.01
C ASP A 348 15.42 -2.00 -7.31
N LYS A 349 15.29 -1.93 -6.00
CA LYS A 349 14.66 -2.99 -5.18
C LYS A 349 13.34 -2.57 -4.52
N SER A 350 12.67 -1.60 -5.11
CA SER A 350 11.35 -1.15 -4.67
C SER A 350 10.23 -1.80 -5.47
N GLN A 351 9.03 -1.79 -4.91
CA GLN A 351 7.84 -2.33 -5.56
C GLN A 351 6.66 -1.39 -5.37
N LEU A 352 5.97 -1.11 -6.47
CA LEU A 352 4.79 -0.29 -6.51
C LEU A 352 3.61 -1.12 -7.01
N VAL A 353 2.54 -1.21 -6.21
CA VAL A 353 1.29 -1.87 -6.62
C VAL A 353 0.21 -0.82 -6.68
N ILE A 354 -0.42 -0.69 -7.84
CA ILE A 354 -1.42 0.35 -8.10
C ILE A 354 -2.74 -0.24 -8.55
N THR A 355 -3.82 0.49 -8.32
CA THR A 355 -5.05 0.30 -9.08
C THR A 355 -5.20 1.39 -10.12
N SER A 356 -5.78 1.07 -11.26
CA SER A 356 -6.05 2.03 -12.33
C SER A 356 -7.27 1.65 -13.15
N GLN A 357 -7.89 2.67 -13.74
CA GLN A 357 -8.93 2.54 -14.75
C GLN A 357 -8.47 3.11 -16.11
N GLU A 358 -7.25 3.67 -16.15
CA GLU A 358 -6.70 4.34 -17.32
C GLU A 358 -6.29 3.35 -18.42
N THR A 359 -7.07 3.30 -19.48
CA THR A 359 -6.87 2.35 -20.60
C THR A 359 -5.56 2.60 -21.37
N THR A 360 -5.05 3.82 -21.34
CA THR A 360 -3.80 4.20 -22.01
C THR A 360 -2.57 3.47 -21.48
N LEU A 361 -2.57 3.06 -20.20
CA LEU A 361 -1.51 2.23 -19.66
C LEU A 361 -1.39 0.88 -20.37
N LEU A 362 -2.52 0.29 -20.77
CA LEU A 362 -2.54 -0.99 -21.49
C LEU A 362 -2.00 -0.89 -22.93
N SER A 363 -1.83 0.33 -23.49
CA SER A 363 -1.27 0.56 -24.81
C SER A 363 0.25 0.66 -24.82
N GLN A 364 0.88 0.79 -23.66
CA GLN A 364 2.32 0.98 -23.55
C GLN A 364 3.10 -0.30 -23.89
N ASP A 365 4.12 -0.19 -24.72
CA ASP A 365 4.91 -1.33 -25.19
C ASP A 365 5.52 -2.11 -24.01
N MET A 366 6.09 -1.40 -23.03
CA MET A 366 6.68 -2.01 -21.83
C MET A 366 5.68 -2.89 -21.06
N ILE A 367 4.41 -2.47 -20.96
CA ILE A 367 3.33 -3.25 -20.32
C ILE A 367 2.93 -4.43 -21.21
N ASN A 368 2.80 -4.22 -22.52
CA ASN A 368 2.46 -5.28 -23.48
C ASN A 368 3.49 -6.40 -23.54
N GLU A 369 4.77 -6.08 -23.41
CA GLU A 369 5.86 -7.04 -23.37
C GLU A 369 5.93 -7.78 -22.03
N ASN A 370 5.48 -7.16 -20.95
CA ASN A 370 5.52 -7.68 -19.57
C ASN A 370 4.10 -7.85 -18.99
N ARG A 371 3.22 -8.57 -19.67
CA ARG A 371 1.79 -8.73 -19.31
C ARG A 371 1.55 -9.26 -17.90
N GLY A 372 2.54 -9.92 -17.30
CA GLY A 372 2.50 -10.39 -15.93
C GLY A 372 2.46 -9.29 -14.87
N VAL A 373 2.63 -8.01 -15.23
CA VAL A 373 2.50 -6.87 -14.33
C VAL A 373 1.04 -6.39 -14.17
N VAL A 374 0.11 -6.87 -15.01
CA VAL A 374 -1.30 -6.46 -14.99
C VAL A 374 -2.18 -7.60 -14.51
N TRP A 375 -3.12 -7.30 -13.62
CA TRP A 375 -4.24 -8.18 -13.26
C TRP A 375 -5.55 -7.51 -13.67
N PHE A 376 -6.38 -8.25 -14.39
CA PHE A 376 -7.74 -7.84 -14.73
C PHE A 376 -8.68 -8.30 -13.63
N VAL A 377 -9.42 -7.33 -13.06
CA VAL A 377 -10.28 -7.54 -11.90
C VAL A 377 -11.73 -7.35 -12.31
N GLU A 378 -12.54 -8.40 -12.11
CA GLU A 378 -13.97 -8.33 -12.40
C GLU A 378 -14.80 -8.91 -11.25
N LYS A 379 -16.06 -8.52 -11.21
CA LYS A 379 -17.01 -9.03 -10.25
C LYS A 379 -17.81 -10.14 -10.91
N ASN A 380 -17.71 -11.36 -10.39
CA ASN A 380 -18.51 -12.48 -10.84
C ASN A 380 -20.00 -12.20 -10.58
N LYS A 381 -20.83 -12.31 -11.61
CA LYS A 381 -22.26 -11.95 -11.54
C LYS A 381 -23.10 -12.90 -10.68
N GLU A 382 -22.72 -14.18 -10.62
CA GLU A 382 -23.48 -15.19 -9.88
C GLU A 382 -23.13 -15.13 -8.39
N THR A 383 -21.85 -14.94 -8.09
CA THR A 383 -21.35 -15.02 -6.72
C THR A 383 -21.18 -13.66 -6.06
N ALA A 384 -21.21 -12.58 -6.84
CA ALA A 384 -20.88 -11.21 -6.44
C ALA A 384 -19.49 -11.07 -5.82
N SER A 385 -18.59 -12.05 -6.01
CA SER A 385 -17.21 -12.01 -5.54
C SER A 385 -16.28 -11.45 -6.61
N SER A 386 -15.16 -10.87 -6.17
CA SER A 386 -14.11 -10.37 -7.05
C SER A 386 -13.17 -11.48 -7.49
N GLU A 387 -12.83 -11.49 -8.78
CA GLU A 387 -11.91 -12.42 -9.41
C GLU A 387 -10.76 -11.66 -10.07
N TYR A 388 -9.54 -12.22 -9.98
CA TYR A 388 -8.31 -11.54 -10.43
C TYR A 388 -7.57 -12.45 -11.41
N ALA A 389 -7.50 -12.03 -12.67
CA ALA A 389 -6.81 -12.79 -13.72
C ALA A 389 -5.55 -12.06 -14.18
N ARG A 390 -4.39 -12.71 -14.08
CA ARG A 390 -3.11 -12.14 -14.50
C ARG A 390 -3.07 -12.01 -16.03
N GLY A 391 -2.53 -10.90 -16.55
CA GLY A 391 -2.56 -10.56 -17.97
C GLY A 391 -1.84 -11.54 -18.90
N ASP A 392 -0.88 -12.30 -18.40
CA ASP A 392 -0.20 -13.36 -19.16
C ASP A 392 -0.93 -14.72 -19.15
N SER A 393 -1.97 -14.88 -18.29
CA SER A 393 -2.78 -16.12 -18.23
C SER A 393 -3.79 -16.26 -19.38
N PHE A 394 -4.12 -15.19 -20.09
CA PHE A 394 -5.11 -15.21 -21.18
C PHE A 394 -4.64 -15.86 -22.48
N GLY A 395 -3.41 -16.31 -22.55
CA GLY A 395 -2.86 -16.97 -23.75
C GLY A 395 -2.88 -16.11 -25.02
N LEU A 396 -2.81 -14.78 -24.87
CA LEU A 396 -2.78 -13.86 -26.00
C LEU A 396 -1.50 -14.02 -26.80
N HIS A 397 -1.63 -14.12 -28.13
CA HIS A 397 -0.45 -14.08 -28.99
C HIS A 397 0.37 -12.78 -28.74
N LYS A 398 1.70 -12.89 -28.79
CA LYS A 398 2.61 -11.77 -28.46
C LYS A 398 2.34 -10.46 -29.25
N ASN A 399 1.83 -10.55 -30.47
CA ASN A 399 1.52 -9.41 -31.34
C ASN A 399 0.14 -8.78 -31.06
N LEU A 400 -0.67 -9.35 -30.14
CA LEU A 400 -1.96 -8.76 -29.78
C LEU A 400 -1.76 -7.77 -28.62
N SER A 401 -2.25 -6.54 -28.80
CA SER A 401 -2.22 -5.50 -27.77
C SER A 401 -3.20 -5.85 -26.63
N LEU A 402 -2.76 -5.67 -25.39
CA LEU A 402 -3.63 -5.72 -24.21
C LEU A 402 -4.78 -4.72 -24.32
N TYR A 403 -4.47 -3.49 -24.75
CA TYR A 403 -5.47 -2.43 -24.96
C TYR A 403 -6.58 -2.86 -25.92
N ASN A 404 -6.22 -3.36 -27.13
CA ASN A 404 -7.22 -3.81 -28.10
C ASN A 404 -8.00 -5.02 -27.60
N SER A 405 -7.34 -5.98 -26.95
CA SER A 405 -7.99 -7.17 -26.38
C SER A 405 -8.96 -6.79 -25.26
N TYR A 406 -8.61 -5.81 -24.43
CA TYR A 406 -9.49 -5.24 -23.41
C TYR A 406 -10.69 -4.53 -24.03
N ARG A 407 -10.48 -3.67 -25.05
CA ARG A 407 -11.55 -2.93 -25.72
C ARG A 407 -12.63 -3.82 -26.30
N ILE A 408 -12.27 -4.95 -26.88
CA ILE A 408 -13.23 -5.91 -27.44
C ILE A 408 -13.82 -6.89 -26.38
N GLY A 409 -13.48 -6.71 -25.10
CA GLY A 409 -14.02 -7.49 -23.97
C GLY A 409 -13.38 -8.87 -23.78
N ARG A 410 -12.28 -9.18 -24.48
CA ARG A 410 -11.62 -10.48 -24.39
C ARG A 410 -10.94 -10.77 -23.04
N LEU A 411 -10.64 -9.72 -22.27
CA LEU A 411 -9.94 -9.79 -20.99
C LEU A 411 -10.88 -9.64 -19.79
N GLY A 412 -12.20 -9.54 -20.01
CA GLY A 412 -13.13 -9.18 -18.94
C GLY A 412 -12.90 -7.77 -18.38
N ALA A 413 -13.23 -7.57 -17.12
CA ALA A 413 -12.97 -6.35 -16.34
C ALA A 413 -13.58 -5.05 -16.91
N LYS A 414 -14.46 -5.14 -17.91
CA LYS A 414 -15.20 -4.01 -18.49
C LYS A 414 -16.52 -3.78 -17.76
N PRO A 415 -16.94 -2.50 -17.62
CA PRO A 415 -18.28 -2.22 -17.14
C PRO A 415 -19.32 -2.72 -18.16
N GLU A 416 -20.31 -3.45 -17.70
CA GLU A 416 -21.48 -3.81 -18.49
C GLU A 416 -22.57 -2.76 -18.25
N LEU A 417 -22.72 -1.86 -19.21
CA LEU A 417 -23.72 -0.82 -19.14
C LEU A 417 -25.08 -1.36 -19.61
N GLY A 418 -26.13 -1.02 -18.88
CA GLY A 418 -27.50 -1.35 -19.24
C GLY A 418 -28.05 -0.46 -20.37
N SER A 419 -29.37 -0.53 -20.57
CA SER A 419 -30.06 0.36 -21.52
C SER A 419 -29.92 1.82 -21.14
N ILE A 420 -29.74 2.68 -22.14
CA ILE A 420 -29.79 4.15 -21.98
C ILE A 420 -31.21 4.67 -21.76
N PHE A 421 -32.24 3.84 -22.00
CA PHE A 421 -33.62 4.19 -21.79
C PHE A 421 -34.03 3.88 -20.36
N ILE A 422 -34.58 4.88 -19.68
CA ILE A 422 -35.08 4.79 -18.31
C ILE A 422 -36.60 4.84 -18.38
N ASN A 423 -37.27 3.81 -17.90
CA ASN A 423 -38.71 3.86 -17.63
C ASN A 423 -38.92 4.32 -16.21
N LEU A 424 -39.58 5.47 -16.04
CA LEU A 424 -39.92 6.06 -14.74
C LEU A 424 -41.42 5.84 -14.39
N GLU A 425 -42.16 5.12 -15.25
CA GLU A 425 -43.55 4.76 -15.03
C GLU A 425 -43.64 3.35 -14.44
N ASP A 426 -43.82 3.25 -13.13
CA ASP A 426 -44.32 2.09 -12.38
C ASP A 426 -45.43 2.53 -11.43
#